data_18642d22a152136997218d3ecc671cb5
#
_entry.id   18642d22a152136997218d3ecc671cb5
#
_cell.length_a   1.000
_cell.length_b   1.000
_cell.length_c   1.000
_cell.angle_alpha   90.00
_cell.angle_beta   90.00
_cell.angle_gamma   90.00
#
_symmetry.space_group_name_H-M   'P 1'
#
loop_
_entity.id
_entity.type
_entity.pdbx_description
1 polymer ?
#
loop_
_entity_poly.entity_id
_entity_poly.type
_entity_poly.pdbx_seq_one_letter_code
_entity_poly.pdbx_strand_id
1 'polypeptide(L)'
;MGNLIFTAGQIPLDPSTGQIVGNDSTAQTDRVLKNLQTVLQASGTSLENVVKTTVYLKNISDFPAVNEVYGRYFKTDPPARSTVQVANLPKDALVEIEAIAVVPVSH
;
A
#
# COMPACT_ATOMS: atom_id res chain seq x y z
N MET A 1 -19.71 -2.62 7.18
CA MET A 1 -19.30 -3.00 8.49
C MET A 1 -18.88 -1.79 9.31
N GLY A 2 -19.84 -1.02 9.78
CA GLY A 2 -19.55 0.22 10.45
C GLY A 2 -18.77 1.16 9.55
N ASN A 3 -17.68 1.73 10.09
CA ASN A 3 -16.87 2.73 9.40
C ASN A 3 -15.46 2.23 9.07
N LEU A 4 -15.28 0.93 8.94
CA LEU A 4 -14.00 0.36 8.53
C LEU A 4 -14.01 0.05 7.03
N ILE A 5 -12.86 0.31 6.40
CA ILE A 5 -12.59 -0.06 5.01
C ILE A 5 -11.44 -1.07 5.02
N PHE A 6 -11.64 -2.19 4.34
CA PHE A 6 -10.61 -3.19 4.11
C PHE A 6 -10.28 -3.16 2.62
N THR A 7 -9.05 -2.83 2.26
CA THR A 7 -8.68 -2.81 0.84
C THR A 7 -8.18 -4.18 0.41
N ALA A 8 -8.35 -4.48 -0.87
CA ALA A 8 -7.60 -5.55 -1.50
C ALA A 8 -6.12 -5.17 -1.57
N GLY A 9 -5.24 -6.14 -1.74
CA GLY A 9 -3.83 -5.88 -1.92
C GLY A 9 -3.58 -5.10 -3.20
N GLN A 10 -2.84 -4.00 -3.09
CA GLN A 10 -2.47 -3.17 -4.23
C GLN A 10 -1.08 -3.55 -4.70
N ILE A 11 -0.94 -3.78 -6.01
CA ILE A 11 0.34 -4.00 -6.67
C ILE A 11 0.65 -2.78 -7.56
N PRO A 12 1.89 -2.62 -8.06
CA PRO A 12 2.29 -1.36 -8.72
C PRO A 12 1.79 -1.27 -10.17
N LEU A 13 0.47 -1.33 -10.37
CA LEU A 13 -0.14 -1.21 -11.68
C LEU A 13 -0.36 0.24 -12.08
N ASP A 14 -0.15 0.52 -13.37
CA ASP A 14 -0.66 1.72 -13.97
C ASP A 14 -2.16 1.49 -14.24
N PRO A 15 -3.06 2.28 -13.65
CA PRO A 15 -4.50 2.06 -13.82
C PRO A 15 -4.98 2.15 -15.26
N SER A 16 -4.29 2.91 -16.11
CA SER A 16 -4.71 3.11 -17.50
C SER A 16 -4.25 1.98 -18.43
N THR A 17 -3.17 1.29 -18.11
CA THR A 17 -2.61 0.24 -18.98
C THR A 17 -2.71 -1.15 -18.40
N GLY A 18 -2.85 -1.27 -17.07
CA GLY A 18 -2.83 -2.57 -16.38
C GLY A 18 -1.43 -3.19 -16.33
N GLN A 19 -0.39 -2.44 -16.64
CA GLN A 19 0.99 -2.92 -16.63
C GLN A 19 1.69 -2.53 -15.34
N ILE A 20 2.66 -3.35 -14.91
CA ILE A 20 3.51 -3.04 -13.77
C ILE A 20 4.36 -1.82 -14.12
N VAL A 21 4.43 -0.86 -13.19
CA VAL A 21 5.23 0.35 -13.31
C VAL A 21 6.41 0.26 -12.36
N GLY A 22 7.60 0.55 -12.88
CA GLY A 22 8.82 0.59 -12.09
C GLY A 22 9.65 -0.68 -12.21
N ASN A 23 10.97 -0.50 -12.23
CA ASN A 23 11.94 -1.59 -12.40
C ASN A 23 12.58 -2.01 -11.08
N ASP A 24 12.36 -1.25 -10.01
CA ASP A 24 12.92 -1.57 -8.70
C ASP A 24 11.87 -1.40 -7.61
N SER A 25 12.21 -1.81 -6.40
CA SER A 25 11.28 -1.78 -5.27
C SER A 25 10.93 -0.35 -4.84
N THR A 26 11.83 0.61 -5.01
CA THR A 26 11.56 2.02 -4.71
C THR A 26 10.44 2.56 -5.59
N ALA A 27 10.58 2.42 -6.91
CA ALA A 27 9.58 2.90 -7.86
C ALA A 27 8.25 2.16 -7.71
N GLN A 28 8.31 0.84 -7.50
CA GLN A 28 7.10 0.04 -7.35
C GLN A 28 6.36 0.38 -6.06
N THR A 29 7.06 0.61 -4.96
CA THR A 29 6.42 1.00 -3.70
C THR A 29 5.71 2.34 -3.82
N ASP A 30 6.33 3.31 -4.49
CA ASP A 30 5.69 4.60 -4.73
C ASP A 30 4.37 4.43 -5.50
N ARG A 31 4.36 3.63 -6.55
CA ARG A 31 3.16 3.37 -7.34
C ARG A 31 2.09 2.65 -6.52
N VAL A 32 2.48 1.65 -5.72
CA VAL A 32 1.55 0.93 -4.85
C VAL A 32 0.86 1.89 -3.89
N LEU A 33 1.62 2.78 -3.24
CA LEU A 33 1.06 3.70 -2.26
C LEU A 33 0.17 4.75 -2.91
N LYS A 34 0.49 5.20 -4.11
CA LYS A 34 -0.41 6.07 -4.89
C LYS A 34 -1.71 5.36 -5.24
N ASN A 35 -1.64 4.09 -5.64
CA ASN A 35 -2.82 3.31 -5.95
C ASN A 35 -3.67 3.10 -4.69
N LEU A 36 -3.05 2.80 -3.57
CA LEU A 36 -3.72 2.65 -2.29
C LEU A 36 -4.43 3.95 -1.89
N GLN A 37 -3.75 5.08 -2.03
CA GLN A 37 -4.32 6.39 -1.75
C GLN A 37 -5.57 6.66 -2.60
N THR A 38 -5.52 6.34 -3.88
CA THR A 38 -6.66 6.51 -4.80
C THR A 38 -7.85 5.65 -4.37
N VAL A 39 -7.60 4.38 -4.01
CA VAL A 39 -8.64 3.47 -3.54
C VAL A 39 -9.30 4.00 -2.26
N LEU A 40 -8.49 4.46 -1.32
CA LEU A 40 -9.00 4.98 -0.05
C LEU A 40 -9.82 6.25 -0.26
N GLN A 41 -9.36 7.16 -1.11
CA GLN A 41 -10.10 8.39 -1.42
C GLN A 41 -11.44 8.08 -2.07
N ALA A 42 -11.48 7.12 -3.00
CA ALA A 42 -12.72 6.68 -3.63
C ALA A 42 -13.68 6.05 -2.61
N SER A 43 -13.17 5.51 -1.52
CA SER A 43 -13.95 4.89 -0.45
C SER A 43 -14.35 5.85 0.66
N GLY A 44 -13.99 7.14 0.54
CA GLY A 44 -14.37 8.17 1.51
C GLY A 44 -13.41 8.34 2.67
N THR A 45 -12.17 7.88 2.54
CA THR A 45 -11.17 8.03 3.58
C THR A 45 -9.81 8.42 2.95
N SER A 46 -8.72 8.28 3.68
CA SER A 46 -7.39 8.67 3.20
C SER A 46 -6.31 7.88 3.92
N LEU A 47 -5.07 8.03 3.47
CA LEU A 47 -3.92 7.38 4.12
C LEU A 47 -3.79 7.75 5.60
N GLU A 48 -4.17 8.97 5.97
CA GLU A 48 -4.11 9.43 7.37
C GLU A 48 -4.97 8.61 8.31
N ASN A 49 -5.99 7.96 7.79
CA ASN A 49 -6.95 7.20 8.56
C ASN A 49 -6.70 5.69 8.51
N VAL A 50 -5.57 5.28 7.94
CA VAL A 50 -5.17 3.87 7.92
C VAL A 50 -4.69 3.48 9.31
N VAL A 51 -5.22 2.37 9.82
CA VAL A 51 -4.86 1.87 11.16
C VAL A 51 -3.96 0.65 11.09
N LYS A 52 -3.95 -0.07 9.97
CA LYS A 52 -3.12 -1.26 9.80
C LYS A 52 -2.79 -1.44 8.33
N THR A 53 -1.53 -1.77 8.06
CA THR A 53 -1.10 -2.24 6.74
C THR A 53 -0.44 -3.60 6.85
N THR A 54 -0.49 -4.36 5.76
CA THR A 54 0.34 -5.55 5.58
C THR A 54 1.10 -5.36 4.28
N VAL A 55 2.43 -5.49 4.37
CA VAL A 55 3.34 -5.32 3.24
C VAL A 55 3.91 -6.68 2.88
N TYR A 56 3.69 -7.09 1.64
CA TYR A 56 4.19 -8.35 1.10
C TYR A 56 5.32 -8.03 0.14
N LEU A 57 6.49 -8.65 0.37
CA LEU A 57 7.68 -8.44 -0.45
C LEU A 57 8.07 -9.72 -1.16
N LYS A 58 8.46 -9.60 -2.41
CA LYS A 58 9.07 -10.71 -3.13
C LYS A 58 10.44 -11.04 -2.55
N ASN A 59 11.20 -10.03 -2.17
CA ASN A 59 12.54 -10.16 -1.57
C ASN A 59 12.64 -9.34 -0.31
N ILE A 60 12.87 -9.98 0.83
CA ILE A 60 12.97 -9.25 2.10
C ILE A 60 14.15 -8.28 2.12
N SER A 61 15.15 -8.51 1.27
CA SER A 61 16.29 -7.60 1.12
C SER A 61 15.89 -6.22 0.59
N ASP A 62 14.69 -6.08 0.00
CA ASP A 62 14.16 -4.80 -0.47
C ASP A 62 13.55 -3.98 0.67
N PHE A 63 13.46 -4.53 1.88
CA PHE A 63 12.79 -3.85 2.99
C PHE A 63 13.31 -2.44 3.24
N PRO A 64 14.62 -2.18 3.30
CA PRO A 64 15.11 -0.81 3.54
C PRO A 64 14.62 0.20 2.48
N ALA A 65 14.65 -0.17 1.20
CA ALA A 65 14.18 0.72 0.12
C ALA A 65 12.68 0.94 0.20
N VAL A 66 11.92 -0.12 0.44
CA VAL A 66 10.46 -0.04 0.61
C VAL A 66 10.10 0.83 1.80
N ASN A 67 10.80 0.63 2.92
CA ASN A 67 10.54 1.36 4.15
C ASN A 67 10.79 2.87 3.99
N GLU A 68 11.79 3.25 3.23
CA GLU A 68 12.07 4.66 2.96
C GLU A 68 10.91 5.34 2.24
N VAL A 69 10.38 4.71 1.19
CA VAL A 69 9.23 5.25 0.45
C VAL A 69 7.99 5.24 1.32
N TYR A 70 7.75 4.14 2.02
CA TYR A 70 6.62 3.99 2.94
C TYR A 70 6.59 5.14 3.96
N GLY A 71 7.74 5.50 4.52
CA GLY A 71 7.84 6.58 5.49
C GLY A 71 7.48 7.95 4.93
N ARG A 72 7.59 8.16 3.62
CA ARG A 72 7.19 9.42 2.99
C ARG A 72 5.68 9.60 2.97
N TYR A 73 4.94 8.49 2.93
CA TYR A 73 3.46 8.51 2.88
C TYR A 73 2.84 8.47 4.27
N PHE A 74 3.52 7.84 5.24
CA PHE A 74 3.01 7.66 6.60
C PHE A 74 3.94 8.37 7.58
N LYS A 75 3.97 9.70 7.53
CA LYS A 75 4.89 10.53 8.33
C LYS A 75 4.45 10.74 9.75
N THR A 76 3.13 10.87 9.98
CA THR A 76 2.55 11.22 11.28
C THR A 76 1.63 10.09 11.71
N ASP A 77 1.80 9.62 12.95
CA ASP A 77 0.99 8.53 13.50
C ASP A 77 0.90 7.34 12.53
N PRO A 78 2.03 6.73 12.18
CA PRO A 78 2.01 5.63 11.21
C PRO A 78 1.14 4.47 11.70
N PRO A 79 0.49 3.75 10.78
CA PRO A 79 -0.34 2.61 11.15
C PRO A 79 0.51 1.46 11.68
N ALA A 80 -0.13 0.54 12.39
CA ALA A 80 0.48 -0.75 12.68
C ALA A 80 0.82 -1.44 11.35
N ARG A 81 1.94 -2.16 11.30
CA ARG A 81 2.39 -2.79 10.06
C ARG A 81 2.98 -4.16 10.34
N SER A 82 2.68 -5.10 9.45
CA SER A 82 3.42 -6.36 9.33
C SER A 82 4.06 -6.38 7.95
N THR A 83 5.31 -6.83 7.87
CA THR A 83 6.05 -6.96 6.61
C THR A 83 6.59 -8.37 6.51
N VAL A 84 6.29 -9.06 5.41
CA VAL A 84 6.70 -10.46 5.21
C VAL A 84 7.19 -10.66 3.79
N GLN A 85 8.10 -11.62 3.61
CA GLN A 85 8.47 -12.10 2.29
C GLN A 85 7.50 -13.22 1.91
N VAL A 86 7.06 -13.21 0.64
CA VAL A 86 6.19 -14.26 0.11
C VAL A 86 6.86 -14.96 -1.05
N ALA A 87 6.33 -16.12 -1.44
CA ALA A 87 6.91 -16.90 -2.52
C ALA A 87 6.80 -16.18 -3.87
N ASN A 88 5.66 -15.56 -4.15
CA ASN A 88 5.40 -14.82 -5.39
C ASN A 88 4.31 -13.79 -5.17
N LEU A 89 4.28 -12.78 -6.03
CA LEU A 89 3.22 -11.79 -6.09
C LEU A 89 2.62 -11.75 -7.49
N PRO A 90 1.37 -11.30 -7.64
CA PRO A 90 0.74 -11.21 -8.96
C PRO A 90 1.58 -10.37 -9.91
N LYS A 91 1.63 -10.80 -11.18
CA LYS A 91 2.37 -10.12 -12.26
C LYS A 91 3.85 -9.92 -11.92
N ASP A 92 4.40 -10.79 -11.07
CA ASP A 92 5.80 -10.73 -10.63
C ASP A 92 6.16 -9.39 -9.98
N ALA A 93 5.20 -8.76 -9.29
CA ALA A 93 5.44 -7.53 -8.55
C ALA A 93 6.45 -7.77 -7.43
N LEU A 94 7.19 -6.73 -7.08
CA LEU A 94 8.17 -6.77 -5.98
C LEU A 94 7.53 -6.45 -4.64
N VAL A 95 6.39 -5.76 -4.63
CA VAL A 95 5.72 -5.31 -3.42
C VAL A 95 4.20 -5.30 -3.63
N GLU A 96 3.47 -5.66 -2.58
CA GLU A 96 2.02 -5.55 -2.51
C GLU A 96 1.64 -5.05 -1.13
N ILE A 97 0.70 -4.11 -1.03
CA ILE A 97 0.26 -3.55 0.25
C ILE A 97 -1.26 -3.55 0.33
N GLU A 98 -1.78 -4.02 1.45
CA GLU A 98 -3.19 -3.91 1.80
C GLU A 98 -3.35 -3.08 3.06
N ALA A 99 -4.53 -2.53 3.28
CA ALA A 99 -4.76 -1.63 4.41
C ALA A 99 -6.15 -1.80 5.01
N ILE A 100 -6.23 -1.49 6.30
CA ILE A 100 -7.49 -1.29 7.00
C ILE A 100 -7.51 0.17 7.43
N ALA A 101 -8.59 0.87 7.10
CA ALA A 101 -8.72 2.30 7.39
C ALA A 101 -10.08 2.59 8.05
N VAL A 102 -10.13 3.70 8.76
CA VAL A 102 -11.35 4.20 9.35
C VAL A 102 -11.92 5.28 8.44
N VAL A 103 -13.22 5.25 8.20
CA VAL A 103 -13.90 6.37 7.54
C VAL A 103 -14.29 7.37 8.63
N PRO A 104 -13.81 8.62 8.56
CA PRO A 104 -14.14 9.62 9.58
C PRO A 104 -15.65 9.87 9.61
N VAL A 105 -16.18 10.03 10.82
CA VAL A 105 -17.59 10.37 11.01
C VAL A 105 -17.75 11.85 10.69
N SER A 106 -18.70 12.15 9.78
CA SER A 106 -19.03 13.51 9.43
C SER A 106 -20.07 14.06 10.41
N HIS A 107 -19.82 15.25 10.94
CA HIS A 107 -20.73 15.92 11.86
C HIS A 107 -21.30 17.19 11.25
#